data_8d178f15a40638db04de02ea1a386ab3
#
_entry.id   8d178f15a40638db04de02ea1a386ab3
#
_cell.length_a   1.000
_cell.length_b   1.000
_cell.length_c   1.000
_cell.angle_alpha   90.00
_cell.angle_beta   90.00
_cell.angle_gamma   90.00
#
_symmetry.space_group_name_H-M   'P 1'
#
loop_
_entity.id
_entity.type
_entity.pdbx_description
1 polymer ?
#
loop_
_entity_poly.entity_id
_entity_poly.type
_entity_poly.pdbx_seq_one_letter_code
_entity_poly.pdbx_strand_id
1 'polypeptide(L)'
;MTISIIAAIGKNNEIGKENKLLWHLPADLKHFKEITSGNPVIMGRKTFESIGKVLPNRKNIIVTRDKKYKVNNAEIAHSIEEALTLCKKDDEVFIIGGSEIYKQVMSFTDKLYITEVDMEDKKADAFFPEIIPIIFGEEKRKKHNAEDKNPYSYSFVEYKKF
;
A
#
# COMPACT_ATOMS: atom_id res chain seq x y z
N MET A 1 8.80 -9.92 -13.00
CA MET A 1 7.81 -9.07 -12.32
C MET A 1 8.31 -8.70 -10.93
N THR A 2 8.33 -7.44 -10.62
CA THR A 2 8.70 -6.94 -9.30
C THR A 2 7.44 -6.79 -8.45
N ILE A 3 7.45 -7.37 -7.26
CA ILE A 3 6.33 -7.23 -6.31
C ILE A 3 6.71 -6.18 -5.29
N SER A 4 5.96 -5.09 -5.27
CA SER A 4 6.21 -3.93 -4.42
C SER A 4 5.03 -3.67 -3.50
N ILE A 5 5.34 -3.25 -2.29
CA ILE A 5 4.34 -2.74 -1.35
C ILE A 5 4.46 -1.21 -1.31
N ILE A 6 3.34 -0.51 -1.30
CA ILE A 6 3.31 0.91 -1.04
C ILE A 6 2.36 1.18 0.13
N ALA A 7 2.85 1.92 1.13
CA ALA A 7 2.09 2.19 2.35
C ALA A 7 2.58 3.48 3.02
N ALA A 8 1.68 4.12 3.76
CA ALA A 8 2.01 5.20 4.68
C ALA A 8 1.83 4.69 6.09
N ILE A 9 2.82 4.88 6.95
CA ILE A 9 2.83 4.35 8.33
C ILE A 9 3.18 5.45 9.33
N GLY A 10 2.60 5.36 10.52
CA GLY A 10 2.98 6.20 11.65
C GLY A 10 4.25 5.70 12.33
N LYS A 11 4.64 6.36 13.42
CA LYS A 11 5.87 6.02 14.17
C LYS A 11 5.90 4.61 14.73
N ASN A 12 4.74 4.03 15.02
CA ASN A 12 4.59 2.67 15.54
C ASN A 12 3.96 1.73 14.52
N ASN A 13 4.21 1.99 13.24
CA ASN A 13 3.67 1.22 12.11
C ASN A 13 2.14 1.26 11.97
N GLU A 14 1.50 2.25 12.57
CA GLU A 14 0.04 2.43 12.44
C GLU A 14 -0.33 2.73 10.98
N ILE A 15 -1.35 2.08 10.45
CA ILE A 15 -1.83 2.33 9.10
C ILE A 15 -3.32 2.64 9.02
N GLY A 16 -4.10 2.35 10.06
CA GLY A 16 -5.52 2.62 10.01
C GLY A 16 -6.24 2.44 11.32
N LYS A 17 -7.49 2.89 11.32
CA LYS A 17 -8.44 2.75 12.41
C LYS A 17 -9.84 2.65 11.81
N GLU A 18 -10.61 1.63 12.18
CA GLU A 18 -11.96 1.43 11.70
C GLU A 18 -12.06 1.47 10.17
N ASN A 19 -11.07 0.84 9.50
CA ASN A 19 -10.95 0.77 8.03
C ASN A 19 -10.73 2.13 7.34
N LYS A 20 -10.23 3.13 8.05
CA LYS A 20 -9.94 4.46 7.52
C LYS A 20 -8.49 4.84 7.73
N LEU A 21 -7.97 5.72 6.89
CA LEU A 21 -6.64 6.32 7.08
C LEU A 21 -6.65 7.21 8.32
N LEU A 22 -5.48 7.29 8.98
CA LEU A 22 -5.31 8.05 10.22
C LEU A 22 -5.04 9.54 10.00
N TRP A 23 -4.69 9.93 8.78
CA TRP A 23 -4.28 11.30 8.45
C TRP A 23 -4.68 11.67 7.04
N HIS A 24 -4.62 12.97 6.76
CA HIS A 24 -4.79 13.50 5.40
C HIS A 24 -3.50 14.20 5.00
N LEU A 25 -2.79 13.63 4.03
CA LEU A 25 -1.54 14.15 3.47
C LEU A 25 -1.63 14.23 1.95
N PRO A 26 -2.02 15.39 1.39
CA PRO A 26 -2.11 15.53 -0.08
C PRO A 26 -0.82 15.17 -0.81
N ALA A 27 0.35 15.47 -0.23
CA ALA A 27 1.63 15.10 -0.82
C ALA A 27 1.81 13.59 -0.93
N ASP A 28 1.31 12.82 0.04
CA ASP A 28 1.36 11.36 0.01
C ASP A 28 0.42 10.79 -1.06
N LEU A 29 -0.78 11.34 -1.19
CA LEU A 29 -1.72 10.93 -2.24
C LEU A 29 -1.14 11.18 -3.63
N LYS A 30 -0.48 12.30 -3.83
CA LYS A 30 0.20 12.63 -5.08
C LYS A 30 1.34 11.65 -5.37
N HIS A 31 2.16 11.36 -4.37
CA HIS A 31 3.26 10.40 -4.45
C HIS A 31 2.75 9.00 -4.82
N PHE A 32 1.71 8.54 -4.13
CA PHE A 32 1.06 7.25 -4.42
C PHE A 32 0.60 7.18 -5.87
N LYS A 33 -0.07 8.22 -6.35
CA LYS A 33 -0.56 8.28 -7.72
C LYS A 33 0.59 8.23 -8.74
N GLU A 34 1.66 8.97 -8.51
CA GLU A 34 2.82 9.01 -9.39
C GLU A 34 3.54 7.66 -9.45
N ILE A 35 3.74 7.02 -8.31
CA ILE A 35 4.44 5.73 -8.22
C ILE A 35 3.63 4.60 -8.86
N THR A 36 2.32 4.53 -8.60
CA THR A 36 1.50 3.39 -9.03
C THR A 36 0.88 3.54 -10.42
N SER A 37 0.82 4.75 -10.97
CA SER A 37 0.16 4.99 -12.26
C SER A 37 0.76 4.14 -13.37
N GLY A 38 -0.09 3.50 -14.17
CA GLY A 38 0.34 2.61 -15.25
C GLY A 38 0.71 1.21 -14.80
N ASN A 39 0.65 0.90 -13.51
CA ASN A 39 0.97 -0.40 -12.96
C ASN A 39 -0.24 -1.01 -12.25
N PRO A 40 -0.39 -2.35 -12.21
CA PRO A 40 -1.47 -2.97 -11.48
C PRO A 40 -1.39 -2.69 -9.97
N VAL A 41 -2.55 -2.51 -9.34
CA VAL A 41 -2.68 -2.40 -7.90
C VAL A 41 -3.53 -3.54 -7.37
N ILE A 42 -3.06 -4.18 -6.31
CA ILE A 42 -3.75 -5.29 -5.64
C ILE A 42 -4.13 -4.83 -4.23
N MET A 43 -5.39 -5.04 -3.87
CA MET A 43 -5.93 -4.60 -2.58
C MET A 43 -6.95 -5.59 -2.05
N GLY A 44 -7.16 -5.59 -0.74
CA GLY A 44 -8.28 -6.30 -0.14
C GLY A 44 -9.59 -5.56 -0.35
N ARG A 45 -10.71 -6.28 -0.21
CA ARG A 45 -12.05 -5.72 -0.39
C ARG A 45 -12.33 -4.50 0.50
N LYS A 46 -11.96 -4.58 1.79
CA LYS A 46 -12.18 -3.46 2.72
C LYS A 46 -11.41 -2.20 2.32
N THR A 47 -10.20 -2.36 1.80
CA THR A 47 -9.41 -1.26 1.29
C THR A 47 -10.09 -0.63 0.08
N PHE A 48 -10.58 -1.44 -0.85
CA PHE A 48 -11.33 -0.93 -1.99
C PHE A 48 -12.57 -0.15 -1.56
N GLU A 49 -13.34 -0.69 -0.63
CA GLU A 49 -14.55 -0.02 -0.12
C GLU A 49 -14.23 1.29 0.60
N SER A 50 -13.08 1.34 1.29
CA SER A 50 -12.60 2.57 1.93
C SER A 50 -12.21 3.64 0.91
N ILE A 51 -11.55 3.24 -0.18
CA ILE A 51 -11.21 4.17 -1.28
C ILE A 51 -12.47 4.63 -2.00
N GLY A 52 -13.44 3.74 -2.18
CA GLY A 52 -14.77 4.04 -2.71
C GLY A 52 -14.87 4.10 -4.24
N LYS A 53 -13.78 3.87 -4.96
CA LYS A 53 -13.77 3.91 -6.44
C LYS A 53 -12.59 3.14 -7.01
N VAL A 54 -12.72 2.74 -8.28
CA VAL A 54 -11.61 2.16 -9.04
C VAL A 54 -10.58 3.27 -9.32
N LEU A 55 -9.30 2.97 -9.11
CA LEU A 55 -8.21 3.91 -9.37
C LEU A 55 -7.96 4.00 -10.88
N PRO A 56 -7.95 5.21 -11.47
CA PRO A 56 -7.80 5.35 -12.92
C PRO A 56 -6.38 5.04 -13.41
N ASN A 57 -6.26 4.73 -14.70
CA ASN A 57 -5.00 4.52 -15.42
C ASN A 57 -4.16 3.33 -14.91
N ARG A 58 -4.81 2.35 -14.27
CA ARG A 58 -4.13 1.13 -13.81
C ARG A 58 -5.15 0.01 -13.64
N LYS A 59 -4.64 -1.22 -13.74
CA LYS A 59 -5.45 -2.41 -13.47
C LYS A 59 -5.70 -2.49 -11.96
N ASN A 60 -6.96 -2.56 -11.54
CA ASN A 60 -7.36 -2.73 -10.15
C ASN A 60 -7.72 -4.19 -9.93
N ILE A 61 -7.09 -4.83 -8.96
CA ILE A 61 -7.38 -6.22 -8.58
C ILE A 61 -7.78 -6.24 -7.11
N ILE A 62 -8.97 -6.76 -6.84
CA ILE A 62 -9.51 -6.84 -5.48
C ILE A 62 -9.50 -8.29 -5.04
N VAL A 63 -8.84 -8.56 -3.91
CA VAL A 63 -8.76 -9.90 -3.33
C VAL A 63 -9.86 -10.06 -2.29
N THR A 64 -10.72 -11.06 -2.48
CA THR A 64 -11.81 -11.39 -1.55
C THR A 64 -12.14 -12.87 -1.63
N ARG A 65 -12.58 -13.44 -0.52
CA ARG A 65 -13.09 -14.82 -0.48
C ARG A 65 -14.50 -14.92 -1.02
N ASP A 66 -15.22 -13.82 -1.14
CA ASP A 66 -16.59 -13.78 -1.64
C ASP A 66 -16.61 -13.98 -3.16
N LYS A 67 -17.03 -15.17 -3.58
CA LYS A 67 -17.08 -15.57 -5.00
C LYS A 67 -18.15 -14.82 -5.80
N LYS A 68 -19.05 -14.12 -5.14
CA LYS A 68 -20.12 -13.34 -5.79
C LYS A 68 -19.77 -11.86 -5.91
N TYR A 69 -18.66 -11.44 -5.31
CA TYR A 69 -18.24 -10.04 -5.34
C TYR A 69 -17.84 -9.61 -6.75
N LYS A 70 -18.41 -8.50 -7.20
CA LYS A 70 -18.11 -7.94 -8.52
C LYS A 70 -18.04 -6.43 -8.45
N VAL A 71 -17.11 -5.85 -9.19
CA VAL A 71 -16.97 -4.40 -9.33
C VAL A 71 -16.70 -4.09 -10.80
N ASN A 72 -17.43 -3.12 -11.35
CA ASN A 72 -17.21 -2.68 -12.72
C ASN A 72 -15.80 -2.08 -12.86
N ASN A 73 -15.10 -2.46 -13.93
CA ASN A 73 -13.75 -1.98 -14.26
C ASN A 73 -12.65 -2.40 -13.28
N ALA A 74 -12.90 -3.44 -12.47
CA ALA A 74 -11.91 -4.07 -11.62
C ALA A 74 -11.95 -5.58 -11.83
N GLU A 75 -10.83 -6.23 -11.57
CA GLU A 75 -10.74 -7.69 -11.58
C GLU A 75 -10.83 -8.20 -10.14
N ILE A 76 -11.47 -9.34 -9.98
CA ILE A 76 -11.63 -10.00 -8.66
C ILE A 76 -10.74 -11.23 -8.63
N ALA A 77 -9.97 -11.37 -7.57
CA ALA A 77 -9.17 -12.56 -7.29
C ALA A 77 -9.58 -13.11 -5.91
N HIS A 78 -9.48 -14.42 -5.74
CA HIS A 78 -9.88 -15.09 -4.49
C HIS A 78 -8.68 -15.50 -3.64
N SER A 79 -7.47 -15.18 -4.10
CA SER A 79 -6.23 -15.37 -3.36
C SER A 79 -5.17 -14.40 -3.90
N ILE A 80 -4.09 -14.22 -3.14
CA ILE A 80 -2.94 -13.43 -3.57
C ILE A 80 -2.29 -14.07 -4.82
N GLU A 81 -2.16 -15.40 -4.82
CA GLU A 81 -1.58 -16.15 -5.92
C GLU A 81 -2.36 -15.92 -7.22
N GLU A 82 -3.68 -15.96 -7.14
CA GLU A 82 -4.56 -15.68 -8.28
C GLU A 82 -4.38 -14.23 -8.76
N ALA A 83 -4.31 -13.27 -7.84
CA ALA A 83 -4.10 -11.86 -8.17
C ALA A 83 -2.76 -11.66 -8.90
N LEU A 84 -1.70 -12.27 -8.43
CA LEU A 84 -0.38 -12.18 -9.07
C LEU A 84 -0.38 -12.83 -10.46
N THR A 85 -1.13 -13.90 -10.64
CA THR A 85 -1.29 -14.55 -11.95
C THR A 85 -1.89 -13.59 -12.98
N LEU A 86 -2.80 -12.72 -12.57
CA LEU A 86 -3.40 -11.71 -13.44
C LEU A 86 -2.41 -10.62 -13.86
N CYS A 87 -1.25 -10.56 -13.23
CA CYS A 87 -0.20 -9.55 -13.46
C CYS A 87 1.05 -10.11 -14.14
N LYS A 88 1.04 -11.33 -14.66
CA LYS A 88 2.24 -12.00 -15.22
C LYS A 88 2.98 -11.21 -16.29
N LYS A 89 2.26 -10.39 -17.04
CA LYS A 89 2.83 -9.61 -18.15
C LYS A 89 3.30 -8.22 -17.73
N ASP A 90 3.09 -7.85 -16.48
CA ASP A 90 3.44 -6.53 -15.97
C ASP A 90 4.83 -6.57 -15.34
N ASP A 91 5.58 -5.48 -15.47
CA ASP A 91 6.95 -5.39 -14.93
C ASP A 91 6.96 -5.22 -13.42
N GLU A 92 6.00 -4.47 -12.88
CA GLU A 92 5.87 -4.21 -11.46
C GLU A 92 4.41 -4.19 -11.05
N VAL A 93 4.11 -4.72 -9.87
CA VAL A 93 2.76 -4.73 -9.28
C VAL A 93 2.84 -4.16 -7.88
N PHE A 94 1.86 -3.35 -7.50
CA PHE A 94 1.81 -2.67 -6.21
C PHE A 94 0.72 -3.25 -5.31
N ILE A 95 1.13 -3.70 -4.13
CA ILE A 95 0.22 -4.13 -3.07
C ILE A 95 -0.11 -2.89 -2.24
N ILE A 96 -1.39 -2.52 -2.17
CA ILE A 96 -1.79 -1.25 -1.55
C ILE A 96 -2.59 -1.40 -0.25
N GLY A 97 -2.76 -2.61 0.25
CA GLY A 97 -3.33 -2.85 1.57
C GLY A 97 -4.53 -3.78 1.58
N GLY A 98 -5.15 -4.01 2.71
CA GLY A 98 -4.71 -3.52 4.01
C GLY A 98 -3.77 -4.43 4.78
N SER A 99 -3.83 -4.33 6.12
CA SER A 99 -2.88 -5.03 7.00
C SER A 99 -2.78 -6.53 6.75
N GLU A 100 -3.89 -7.20 6.54
CA GLU A 100 -3.91 -8.65 6.26
C GLU A 100 -3.22 -8.99 4.94
N ILE A 101 -3.45 -8.18 3.92
CA ILE A 101 -2.80 -8.37 2.62
C ILE A 101 -1.29 -8.11 2.73
N TYR A 102 -0.88 -7.07 3.44
CA TYR A 102 0.55 -6.79 3.67
C TYR A 102 1.24 -7.97 4.38
N LYS A 103 0.61 -8.54 5.40
CA LYS A 103 1.15 -9.72 6.10
C LYS A 103 1.36 -10.90 5.17
N GLN A 104 0.40 -11.16 4.29
CA GLN A 104 0.46 -12.28 3.37
C GLN A 104 1.55 -12.15 2.32
N VAL A 105 1.86 -10.93 1.87
CA VAL A 105 2.80 -10.72 0.77
C VAL A 105 4.22 -10.37 1.21
N MET A 106 4.43 -10.01 2.46
CA MET A 106 5.72 -9.49 2.94
C MET A 106 6.89 -10.42 2.65
N SER A 107 6.70 -11.73 2.79
CA SER A 107 7.75 -12.73 2.62
C SER A 107 8.26 -12.85 1.17
N PHE A 108 7.48 -12.44 0.19
CA PHE A 108 7.88 -12.49 -1.23
C PHE A 108 7.84 -11.13 -1.93
N THR A 109 7.83 -10.06 -1.16
CA THR A 109 7.90 -8.69 -1.66
C THR A 109 9.35 -8.32 -1.98
N ASP A 110 9.56 -7.69 -3.12
CA ASP A 110 10.89 -7.28 -3.59
C ASP A 110 11.25 -5.87 -3.13
N LYS A 111 10.28 -4.96 -3.12
CA LYS A 111 10.49 -3.54 -2.77
C LYS A 111 9.40 -3.01 -1.86
N LEU A 112 9.77 -2.05 -1.02
CA LEU A 112 8.84 -1.31 -0.19
C LEU A 112 8.96 0.18 -0.49
N TYR A 113 7.82 0.82 -0.78
CA TYR A 113 7.70 2.28 -0.90
C TYR A 113 6.92 2.75 0.30
N ILE A 114 7.61 3.25 1.31
CA ILE A 114 7.02 3.59 2.61
C ILE A 114 7.05 5.10 2.83
N THR A 115 5.90 5.67 3.16
CA THR A 115 5.83 7.02 3.68
C THR A 115 5.81 6.93 5.19
N GLU A 116 6.88 7.38 5.84
CA GLU A 116 6.94 7.44 7.31
C GLU A 116 6.36 8.78 7.74
N VAL A 117 5.26 8.74 8.46
CA VAL A 117 4.56 9.93 8.94
C VAL A 117 4.91 10.15 10.40
N ASP A 118 5.31 11.38 10.74
CA ASP A 118 5.69 11.75 12.10
C ASP A 118 4.46 11.98 12.98
N MET A 119 3.74 10.89 13.25
CA MET A 119 2.57 10.91 14.13
C MET A 119 2.38 9.56 14.80
N GLU A 120 1.70 9.57 15.93
CA GLU A 120 1.29 8.37 16.67
C GLU A 120 -0.22 8.41 16.85
N ASP A 121 -0.87 7.26 16.76
CA ASP A 121 -2.26 7.10 17.16
C ASP A 121 -2.39 5.84 18.00
N LYS A 122 -2.55 6.02 19.30
CA LYS A 122 -2.68 4.91 20.27
C LYS A 122 -3.97 4.13 20.10
N LYS A 123 -4.93 4.66 19.34
CA LYS A 123 -6.21 4.00 19.05
C LYS A 123 -6.23 3.29 17.70
N ALA A 124 -5.11 3.31 16.98
CA ALA A 124 -5.00 2.57 15.72
C ALA A 124 -5.26 1.08 15.94
N ASP A 125 -5.94 0.44 14.99
CA ASP A 125 -6.26 -0.98 15.03
C ASP A 125 -5.66 -1.79 13.89
N ALA A 126 -5.02 -1.13 12.93
CA ALA A 126 -4.33 -1.78 11.83
C ALA A 126 -2.89 -1.30 11.76
N PHE A 127 -1.97 -2.25 11.57
CA PHE A 127 -0.53 -1.99 11.61
C PHE A 127 0.17 -2.63 10.43
N PHE A 128 1.21 -1.96 9.94
CA PHE A 128 2.11 -2.50 8.93
C PHE A 128 3.05 -3.53 9.58
N PRO A 129 3.39 -4.63 8.88
CA PRO A 129 4.36 -5.60 9.39
C PRO A 129 5.72 -4.95 9.65
N GLU A 130 6.46 -5.47 10.62
CA GLU A 130 7.81 -5.01 10.91
C GLU A 130 8.70 -5.11 9.66
N ILE A 131 9.44 -4.04 9.36
CA ILE A 131 10.43 -4.04 8.29
C ILE A 131 11.76 -4.49 8.90
N ILE A 132 12.17 -5.70 8.57
CA ILE A 132 13.34 -6.35 9.18
C ILE A 132 14.62 -5.91 8.45
N PRO A 133 15.55 -5.21 9.11
CA PRO A 133 16.74 -4.64 8.44
C PRO A 133 17.67 -5.65 7.77
N ILE A 134 17.72 -6.88 8.25
CA ILE A 134 18.55 -7.92 7.63
C ILE A 134 17.93 -8.45 6.32
N ILE A 135 16.63 -8.19 6.12
CA ILE A 135 15.90 -8.62 4.92
C ILE A 135 15.79 -7.48 3.90
N PHE A 136 15.49 -6.28 4.38
CA PHE A 136 15.29 -5.10 3.53
C PHE A 136 16.31 -4.02 3.85
N GLY A 137 17.02 -3.56 2.83
CA GLY A 137 17.94 -2.44 2.95
C GLY A 137 17.29 -1.13 2.48
N GLU A 138 17.50 -0.06 3.22
CA GLU A 138 17.05 1.27 2.82
C GLU A 138 17.94 1.77 1.68
N GLU A 139 17.34 2.10 0.53
CA GLU A 139 18.06 2.61 -0.63
C GLU A 139 17.95 4.12 -0.80
N LYS A 140 16.81 4.69 -0.39
CA LYS A 140 16.51 6.10 -0.64
C LYS A 140 15.60 6.65 0.46
N ARG A 141 15.89 7.87 0.88
CA ARG A 141 15.07 8.56 1.89
C ARG A 141 15.02 10.05 1.57
N LYS A 142 13.81 10.60 1.55
CA LYS A 142 13.61 12.04 1.35
C LYS A 142 12.63 12.56 2.38
N LYS A 143 13.13 13.40 3.28
CA LYS A 143 12.33 14.02 4.35
C LYS A 143 11.65 15.29 3.86
N HIS A 144 10.42 15.50 4.31
CA HIS A 144 9.63 16.70 4.08
C HIS A 144 9.10 17.22 5.42
N ASN A 145 9.19 18.52 5.63
CA ASN A 145 8.66 19.15 6.83
C ASN A 145 7.14 19.36 6.72
N ALA A 146 6.47 19.43 7.87
CA ALA A 146 5.05 19.77 7.93
C ALA A 146 4.82 21.17 7.34
N GLU A 147 3.65 21.34 6.71
CA GLU A 147 3.21 22.63 6.15
C GLU A 147 1.68 22.71 6.23
N ASP A 148 1.07 23.82 5.81
CA ASP A 148 -0.37 24.04 5.96
C ASP A 148 -1.25 22.92 5.39
N LYS A 149 -0.88 22.39 4.21
CA LYS A 149 -1.64 21.32 3.54
C LYS A 149 -1.25 19.93 4.02
N ASN A 150 -0.03 19.78 4.57
CA ASN A 150 0.51 18.52 5.05
C ASN A 150 0.90 18.71 6.51
N PRO A 151 -0.02 18.49 7.47
CA PRO A 151 0.15 18.90 8.87
C PRO A 151 1.19 18.11 9.67
N TYR A 152 1.74 17.04 9.10
CA TYR A 152 2.78 16.24 9.73
C TYR A 152 4.04 16.24 8.88
N SER A 153 5.22 16.17 9.52
CA SER A 153 6.46 15.85 8.80
C SER A 153 6.37 14.41 8.31
N TYR A 154 6.96 14.13 7.16
CA TYR A 154 6.93 12.80 6.57
C TYR A 154 8.19 12.56 5.75
N SER A 155 8.53 11.28 5.53
CA SER A 155 9.66 10.88 4.69
C SER A 155 9.19 9.83 3.69
N PHE A 156 9.58 9.99 2.43
CA PHE A 156 9.42 8.94 1.43
C PHE A 156 10.66 8.05 1.47
N VAL A 157 10.47 6.78 1.76
CA VAL A 157 11.56 5.81 1.94
C VAL A 157 11.36 4.63 1.00
N GLU A 158 12.42 4.24 0.31
CA GLU A 158 12.41 3.06 -0.54
C GLU A 158 13.34 2.01 0.05
N TYR A 159 12.82 0.79 0.20
CA TYR A 159 13.57 -0.37 0.67
C TYR A 159 13.63 -1.42 -0.44
N LYS A 160 14.73 -2.14 -0.48
CA LYS A 160 14.90 -3.26 -1.41
C LYS A 160 15.32 -4.51 -0.64
N LYS A 161 14.74 -5.63 -1.01
CA LYS A 161 15.12 -6.93 -0.46
C LYS A 161 16.53 -7.30 -0.91
N PHE A 162 17.34 -7.77 0.03
CA PHE A 162 18.70 -8.24 -0.24
C PHE A 162 18.75 -9.51 -1.10
#